data_73f127f4ed707a7dd8c2de2ca418157a
#
_entry.id   73f127f4ed707a7dd8c2de2ca418157a
#
_cell.length_a   1.000
_cell.length_b   1.000
_cell.length_c   1.000
_cell.angle_alpha   90.00
_cell.angle_beta   90.00
_cell.angle_gamma   90.00
#
_symmetry.space_group_name_H-M   'P 1'
#
loop_
_entity.id
_entity.type
_entity.pdbx_description
1 polymer ?
#
loop_
_entity_poly.entity_id
_entity_poly.type
_entity_poly.pdbx_seq_one_letter_code
_entity_poly.pdbx_strand_id
1 'polypeptide(L)'
;MNTNIQARPQVQTQKQEQEVKRTYKDSVFVTIFHDKLKLIELYNALFDTNYDESAPIDIVTIKDVLFRTLKNDVAFVLGGRFVVLVEHQSSINENMPLRDLMYISTVLKRMIDTTRLYREKRLKIPRPSFVVLYNGTKDFPAYRELRLSDSFLGEKQKDEEDALQLIVKVYNINTEKNSEILGRCETLRQYSRFVEIMRSYKEDSELTNDVIVEVLDKCKKEGIL
;
A
#
# COMPACT_ATOMS: atom_id res chain seq x y z
N MET A 1 12.23 9.55 -48.62
CA MET A 1 10.79 9.40 -48.33
C MET A 1 10.66 9.27 -46.81
N ASN A 2 10.31 10.38 -46.19
CA ASN A 2 10.14 10.44 -44.72
C ASN A 2 8.68 10.05 -44.38
N THR A 3 8.48 8.92 -43.77
CA THR A 3 7.20 8.55 -43.17
C THR A 3 7.21 8.91 -41.67
N ASN A 4 6.72 10.11 -41.38
CA ASN A 4 6.36 10.55 -40.04
C ASN A 4 5.12 9.75 -39.58
N ILE A 5 5.29 8.77 -38.72
CA ILE A 5 4.19 8.12 -38.01
C ILE A 5 3.84 9.00 -36.81
N GLN A 6 2.85 9.86 -36.98
CA GLN A 6 2.24 10.58 -35.88
C GLN A 6 1.58 9.57 -34.91
N ALA A 7 2.06 9.52 -33.68
CA ALA A 7 1.43 8.75 -32.61
C ALA A 7 0.00 9.23 -32.39
N ARG A 8 -0.95 8.31 -32.41
CA ARG A 8 -2.40 8.58 -32.34
C ARG A 8 -2.78 9.29 -31.03
N PRO A 9 -3.61 10.35 -31.08
CA PRO A 9 -4.03 11.11 -29.89
C PRO A 9 -4.69 10.27 -28.79
N GLN A 10 -5.37 9.19 -29.13
CA GLN A 10 -6.09 8.31 -28.21
C GLN A 10 -5.20 7.61 -27.17
N VAL A 11 -3.93 7.29 -27.47
CA VAL A 11 -3.02 6.63 -26.52
C VAL A 11 -2.50 7.59 -25.45
N GLN A 12 -2.35 8.86 -25.79
CA GLN A 12 -1.95 9.91 -24.83
C GLN A 12 -3.08 10.27 -23.87
N THR A 13 -4.31 10.36 -24.36
CA THR A 13 -5.50 10.64 -23.52
C THR A 13 -5.74 9.52 -22.51
N GLN A 14 -5.68 8.25 -22.92
CA GLN A 14 -5.84 7.11 -22.00
C GLN A 14 -4.75 7.03 -20.94
N LYS A 15 -3.50 7.38 -21.25
CA LYS A 15 -2.42 7.43 -20.25
C LYS A 15 -2.61 8.55 -19.23
N GLN A 16 -3.02 9.74 -19.68
CA GLN A 16 -3.32 10.87 -18.79
C GLN A 16 -4.52 10.60 -17.89
N GLU A 17 -5.59 10.01 -18.41
CA GLU A 17 -6.75 9.60 -17.63
C GLU A 17 -6.45 8.52 -16.59
N GLN A 18 -5.61 7.52 -16.93
CA GLN A 18 -5.15 6.51 -15.96
C GLN A 18 -4.29 7.14 -14.86
N GLU A 19 -3.47 8.14 -15.18
CA GLU A 19 -2.63 8.83 -14.23
C GLU A 19 -3.44 9.72 -13.27
N VAL A 20 -4.43 10.46 -13.75
CA VAL A 20 -5.37 11.24 -12.92
C VAL A 20 -6.20 10.32 -12.03
N LYS A 21 -6.73 9.21 -12.55
CA LYS A 21 -7.55 8.22 -11.82
C LYS A 21 -6.74 7.52 -10.70
N ARG A 22 -5.47 7.27 -10.92
CA ARG A 22 -4.55 6.68 -9.94
C ARG A 22 -4.23 7.68 -8.82
N THR A 23 -3.94 8.91 -9.15
CA THR A 23 -3.55 9.97 -8.21
C THR A 23 -4.66 10.30 -7.21
N TYR A 24 -5.94 10.22 -7.61
CA TYR A 24 -7.06 10.55 -6.73
C TYR A 24 -7.28 9.51 -5.62
N LYS A 25 -7.31 8.22 -5.96
CA LYS A 25 -7.48 7.14 -4.97
C LYS A 25 -6.34 7.13 -3.97
N ASP A 26 -5.12 7.23 -4.48
CA ASP A 26 -3.89 7.28 -3.71
C ASP A 26 -3.91 8.44 -2.68
N SER A 27 -4.45 9.59 -3.08
CA SER A 27 -4.62 10.76 -2.21
C SER A 27 -5.62 10.53 -1.08
N VAL A 28 -6.75 9.84 -1.35
CA VAL A 28 -7.79 9.57 -0.36
C VAL A 28 -7.29 8.60 0.71
N PHE A 29 -6.64 7.50 0.32
CA PHE A 29 -6.05 6.54 1.26
C PHE A 29 -5.05 7.21 2.19
N VAL A 30 -4.08 7.90 1.62
CA VAL A 30 -3.05 8.61 2.39
C VAL A 30 -3.68 9.64 3.33
N THR A 31 -4.69 10.38 2.88
CA THR A 31 -5.39 11.36 3.72
C THR A 31 -6.10 10.70 4.90
N ILE A 32 -6.78 9.59 4.68
CA ILE A 32 -7.49 8.85 5.72
C ILE A 32 -6.49 8.29 6.75
N PHE A 33 -5.43 7.61 6.30
CA PHE A 33 -4.48 6.93 7.17
C PHE A 33 -3.29 7.80 7.60
N HIS A 34 -3.33 9.12 7.38
CA HIS A 34 -2.53 10.09 8.11
C HIS A 34 -3.11 10.45 9.48
N ASP A 35 -4.37 10.11 9.72
CA ASP A 35 -4.98 10.22 11.05
C ASP A 35 -4.44 9.13 11.98
N LYS A 36 -3.95 9.53 13.16
CA LYS A 36 -3.32 8.65 14.14
C LYS A 36 -4.28 7.54 14.61
N LEU A 37 -5.53 7.89 14.91
CA LEU A 37 -6.50 6.94 15.46
C LEU A 37 -6.89 5.89 14.42
N LYS A 38 -7.12 6.32 13.19
CA LYS A 38 -7.44 5.45 12.06
C LYS A 38 -6.27 4.51 11.74
N LEU A 39 -5.03 5.00 11.89
CA LEU A 39 -3.84 4.20 11.66
C LEU A 39 -3.65 3.15 12.77
N ILE A 40 -3.94 3.49 14.04
CA ILE A 40 -3.94 2.55 15.17
C ILE A 40 -5.01 1.48 14.98
N GLU A 41 -6.22 1.86 14.57
CA GLU A 41 -7.31 0.94 14.26
C GLU A 41 -6.90 -0.09 13.19
N LEU A 42 -6.31 0.40 12.10
CA LEU A 42 -5.81 -0.47 11.03
C LEU A 42 -4.69 -1.39 11.53
N TYR A 43 -3.75 -0.88 12.31
CA TYR A 43 -2.68 -1.67 12.90
C TYR A 43 -3.24 -2.79 13.78
N ASN A 44 -4.19 -2.48 14.64
CA ASN A 44 -4.84 -3.45 15.51
C ASN A 44 -5.52 -4.57 14.72
N ALA A 45 -6.19 -4.23 13.61
CA ALA A 45 -6.82 -5.20 12.73
C ALA A 45 -5.80 -6.11 12.01
N LEU A 46 -4.69 -5.55 11.55
CA LEU A 46 -3.67 -6.29 10.79
C LEU A 46 -2.79 -7.22 11.66
N PHE A 47 -2.56 -6.84 12.93
CA PHE A 47 -1.58 -7.52 13.79
C PHE A 47 -2.19 -8.15 15.05
N ASP A 48 -3.52 -8.18 15.14
CA ASP A 48 -4.25 -8.75 16.28
C ASP A 48 -3.82 -8.15 17.63
N THR A 49 -3.82 -6.82 17.69
CA THR A 49 -3.44 -6.03 18.86
C THR A 49 -4.58 -5.13 19.32
N ASN A 50 -4.43 -4.51 20.48
CA ASN A 50 -5.43 -3.61 21.07
C ASN A 50 -4.75 -2.34 21.62
N TYR A 51 -3.99 -1.64 20.78
CA TYR A 51 -3.45 -0.34 21.14
C TYR A 51 -4.58 0.70 21.21
N ASP A 52 -4.54 1.55 22.21
CA ASP A 52 -5.44 2.69 22.36
C ASP A 52 -4.83 3.99 21.80
N GLU A 53 -5.57 5.07 21.90
CA GLU A 53 -5.15 6.39 21.39
C GLU A 53 -3.89 6.96 22.05
N SER A 54 -3.49 6.46 23.23
CA SER A 54 -2.28 6.89 23.93
C SER A 54 -1.01 6.26 23.36
N ALA A 55 -1.15 5.22 22.53
CA ALA A 55 0.00 4.50 21.95
C ALA A 55 0.90 5.45 21.16
N PRO A 56 2.23 5.41 21.40
CA PRO A 56 3.18 6.21 20.65
C PRO A 56 3.26 5.69 19.21
N ILE A 57 2.82 6.49 18.26
CA ILE A 57 2.94 6.21 16.84
C ILE A 57 3.73 7.32 16.17
N ASP A 58 4.75 6.94 15.42
CA ASP A 58 5.56 7.84 14.63
C ASP A 58 5.31 7.60 13.14
N ILE A 59 4.65 8.55 12.48
CA ILE A 59 4.43 8.49 11.04
C ILE A 59 5.71 8.93 10.35
N VAL A 60 6.28 8.03 9.55
CA VAL A 60 7.54 8.28 8.83
C VAL A 60 7.21 8.89 7.47
N THR A 61 7.31 10.21 7.37
CA THR A 61 7.16 10.90 6.08
C THR A 61 8.47 10.86 5.31
N ILE A 62 8.54 10.05 4.27
CA ILE A 62 9.74 9.95 3.45
C ILE A 62 9.56 10.80 2.19
N LYS A 63 9.76 12.12 2.33
CA LYS A 63 9.61 13.09 1.23
C LYS A 63 10.64 12.94 0.09
N ASP A 64 11.76 12.27 0.34
CA ASP A 64 12.93 12.27 -0.55
C ASP A 64 13.50 10.88 -0.86
N VAL A 65 12.71 9.83 -0.83
CA VAL A 65 13.19 8.52 -1.29
C VAL A 65 13.15 8.48 -2.81
N LEU A 66 14.22 8.06 -3.42
CA LEU A 66 14.55 8.02 -4.85
C LEU A 66 13.49 7.38 -5.79
N PHE A 67 12.43 6.83 -5.23
CA PHE A 67 11.35 6.22 -6.00
C PHE A 67 10.11 7.10 -5.98
N ARG A 68 9.96 7.94 -7.01
CA ARG A 68 8.74 8.73 -7.28
C ARG A 68 7.44 7.90 -7.28
N THR A 69 7.56 6.57 -7.31
CA THR A 69 6.44 5.61 -7.34
C THR A 69 5.86 5.28 -5.97
N LEU A 70 6.53 5.66 -4.87
CA LEU A 70 6.06 5.42 -3.49
C LEU A 70 5.30 6.61 -2.88
N LYS A 71 4.73 7.48 -3.70
CA LYS A 71 3.98 8.66 -3.24
C LYS A 71 2.72 8.33 -2.43
N ASN A 72 2.27 7.09 -2.47
CA ASN A 72 0.97 6.65 -1.98
C ASN A 72 1.07 5.65 -0.84
N ASP A 73 2.27 5.48 -0.28
CA ASP A 73 2.50 4.51 0.77
C ASP A 73 2.53 5.24 2.12
N VAL A 74 1.93 4.63 3.13
CA VAL A 74 1.97 5.10 4.51
C VAL A 74 2.98 4.25 5.27
N ALA A 75 3.98 4.89 5.87
CA ALA A 75 4.96 4.20 6.71
C ALA A 75 4.95 4.79 8.12
N PHE A 76 5.01 3.92 9.13
CA PHE A 76 4.96 4.33 10.52
C PHE A 76 5.63 3.33 11.45
N VAL A 77 5.96 3.78 12.67
CA VAL A 77 6.44 2.94 13.75
C VAL A 77 5.42 2.90 14.87
N LEU A 78 5.01 1.70 15.27
CA LEU A 78 4.13 1.47 16.41
C LEU A 78 4.53 0.18 17.13
N GLY A 79 4.63 0.20 18.45
CA GLY A 79 4.95 -0.98 19.25
C GLY A 79 6.28 -1.65 18.89
N GLY A 80 7.28 -0.87 18.45
CA GLY A 80 8.58 -1.37 18.00
C GLY A 80 8.55 -2.08 16.64
N ARG A 81 7.46 -1.94 15.87
CA ARG A 81 7.31 -2.45 14.51
C ARG A 81 7.29 -1.30 13.51
N PHE A 82 8.12 -1.39 12.49
CA PHE A 82 8.08 -0.48 11.34
C PHE A 82 7.18 -1.09 10.27
N VAL A 83 6.06 -0.44 9.98
CA VAL A 83 5.08 -0.92 9.02
C VAL A 83 5.16 -0.09 7.75
N VAL A 84 5.21 -0.75 6.61
CA VAL A 84 5.04 -0.16 5.30
C VAL A 84 3.71 -0.66 4.76
N LEU A 85 2.77 0.28 4.58
CA LEU A 85 1.49 0.02 3.95
C LEU A 85 1.56 0.51 2.51
N VAL A 86 1.40 -0.41 1.59
CA VAL A 86 1.24 -0.08 0.18
C VAL A 86 -0.23 -0.14 -0.17
N GLU A 87 -0.78 1.02 -0.55
CA GLU A 87 -2.12 1.03 -1.09
C GLU A 87 -2.12 0.37 -2.47
N HIS A 88 -3.15 -0.41 -2.65
CA HIS A 88 -3.84 -0.77 -3.85
C HIS A 88 -3.05 -0.70 -5.16
N GLN A 89 -2.97 -1.84 -5.75
CA GLN A 89 -2.73 -1.95 -7.18
C GLN A 89 -3.92 -2.64 -7.83
N SER A 90 -4.39 -2.10 -8.96
CA SER A 90 -5.36 -2.78 -9.83
C SER A 90 -4.82 -4.12 -10.34
N SER A 91 -3.52 -4.34 -10.23
CA SER A 91 -2.82 -5.61 -10.46
C SER A 91 -1.76 -5.81 -9.38
N ILE A 92 -1.62 -7.02 -8.86
CA ILE A 92 -0.55 -7.39 -7.95
C ILE A 92 0.78 -7.32 -8.70
N ASN A 93 1.73 -6.63 -8.10
CA ASN A 93 3.10 -6.59 -8.60
C ASN A 93 3.93 -7.63 -7.84
N GLU A 94 4.30 -8.71 -8.50
CA GLU A 94 5.11 -9.79 -7.92
C GLU A 94 6.52 -9.32 -7.48
N ASN A 95 6.97 -8.16 -7.97
CA ASN A 95 8.24 -7.55 -7.55
C ASN A 95 8.14 -6.72 -6.24
N MET A 96 7.00 -6.73 -5.56
CA MET A 96 6.86 -5.99 -4.29
C MET A 96 7.92 -6.35 -3.26
N PRO A 97 8.31 -7.63 -3.04
CA PRO A 97 9.35 -7.95 -2.08
C PRO A 97 10.70 -7.30 -2.41
N LEU A 98 11.08 -7.26 -3.69
CA LEU A 98 12.32 -6.60 -4.11
C LEU A 98 12.25 -5.08 -3.95
N ARG A 99 11.11 -4.46 -4.25
CA ARG A 99 10.87 -3.02 -4.04
C ARG A 99 10.94 -2.67 -2.56
N ASP A 100 10.30 -3.46 -1.70
CA ASP A 100 10.29 -3.23 -0.25
C ASP A 100 11.67 -3.43 0.37
N LEU A 101 12.49 -4.34 -0.15
CA LEU A 101 13.89 -4.49 0.25
C LEU A 101 14.69 -3.20 -0.02
N MET A 102 14.57 -2.64 -1.22
CA MET A 102 15.26 -1.38 -1.58
C MET A 102 14.76 -0.23 -0.71
N TYR A 103 13.45 -0.18 -0.46
CA TYR A 103 12.83 0.83 0.38
C TYR A 103 13.34 0.77 1.82
N ILE A 104 13.21 -0.39 2.49
CA ILE A 104 13.61 -0.52 3.88
C ILE A 104 15.11 -0.28 4.08
N SER A 105 15.95 -0.71 3.12
CA SER A 105 17.39 -0.41 3.17
C SER A 105 17.66 1.09 3.22
N THR A 106 16.94 1.88 2.41
CA THR A 106 17.07 3.34 2.37
C THR A 106 16.56 3.98 3.67
N VAL A 107 15.43 3.51 4.20
CA VAL A 107 14.86 4.01 5.46
C VAL A 107 15.81 3.73 6.63
N LEU A 108 16.30 2.51 6.74
CA LEU A 108 17.22 2.14 7.82
C LEU A 108 18.52 2.97 7.79
N LYS A 109 19.07 3.26 6.61
CA LYS A 109 20.24 4.16 6.49
C LYS A 109 20.00 5.56 7.07
N ARG A 110 18.76 6.05 7.04
CA ARG A 110 18.38 7.36 7.60
C ARG A 110 18.04 7.29 9.08
N MET A 111 17.45 6.17 9.53
CA MET A 111 17.00 6.01 10.91
C MET A 111 18.13 5.67 11.89
N ILE A 112 19.21 5.05 11.42
CA ILE A 112 20.29 4.57 12.27
C ILE A 112 21.56 5.41 12.10
N ASP A 113 22.29 5.54 13.19
CA ASP A 113 23.66 6.01 13.13
C ASP A 113 24.56 4.92 12.52
N THR A 114 24.91 5.06 11.25
CA THR A 114 25.68 4.06 10.49
C THR A 114 27.06 3.79 11.07
N THR A 115 27.64 4.72 11.86
CA THR A 115 28.92 4.50 12.55
C THR A 115 28.83 3.41 13.60
N ARG A 116 27.63 3.19 14.14
CA ARG A 116 27.37 2.12 15.14
C ARG A 116 27.35 0.71 14.55
N LEU A 117 27.22 0.56 13.22
CA LEU A 117 27.28 -0.74 12.54
C LEU A 117 28.65 -1.43 12.67
N TYR A 118 29.70 -0.65 12.90
CA TYR A 118 31.08 -1.13 13.05
C TYR A 118 31.48 -1.41 14.50
N ARG A 119 30.52 -1.30 15.45
CA ARG A 119 30.76 -1.60 16.86
C ARG A 119 30.35 -3.04 17.17
N GLU A 120 30.98 -3.64 18.17
CA GLU A 120 30.65 -5.02 18.61
C GLU A 120 29.20 -5.16 19.12
N LYS A 121 28.67 -4.12 19.75
CA LYS A 121 27.32 -4.14 20.32
C LYS A 121 26.26 -4.11 19.20
N ARG A 122 25.41 -5.15 19.18
CA ARG A 122 24.29 -5.27 18.22
C ARG A 122 23.37 -4.05 18.29
N LEU A 123 23.15 -3.41 17.15
CA LEU A 123 22.16 -2.36 16.99
C LEU A 123 20.75 -2.99 16.84
N LYS A 124 19.83 -2.54 17.67
CA LYS A 124 18.40 -2.95 17.57
C LYS A 124 17.68 -1.97 16.66
N ILE A 125 16.85 -2.51 15.79
CA ILE A 125 15.98 -1.75 14.88
C ILE A 125 14.53 -2.21 15.07
N PRO A 126 13.54 -1.38 14.73
CA PRO A 126 12.14 -1.82 14.70
C PRO A 126 11.96 -3.00 13.74
N ARG A 127 11.09 -3.93 14.09
CA ARG A 127 10.79 -5.09 13.24
C ARG A 127 10.04 -4.64 11.98
N PRO A 128 10.57 -4.82 10.77
CA PRO A 128 9.87 -4.43 9.56
C PRO A 128 8.66 -5.33 9.28
N SER A 129 7.61 -4.76 8.73
CA SER A 129 6.42 -5.46 8.25
C SER A 129 5.92 -4.78 6.98
N PHE A 130 5.67 -5.56 5.95
CA PHE A 130 5.26 -5.09 4.63
C PHE A 130 3.86 -5.60 4.34
N VAL A 131 2.95 -4.69 4.05
CA VAL A 131 1.53 -5.00 3.85
C VAL A 131 1.03 -4.32 2.58
N VAL A 132 0.39 -5.08 1.72
CA VAL A 132 -0.35 -4.57 0.56
C VAL A 132 -1.84 -4.78 0.81
N LEU A 133 -2.61 -3.72 0.68
CA LEU A 133 -4.07 -3.75 0.73
C LEU A 133 -4.60 -3.77 -0.71
N TYR A 134 -4.93 -4.95 -1.21
CA TYR A 134 -5.43 -5.14 -2.57
C TYR A 134 -6.93 -4.89 -2.67
N ASN A 135 -7.32 -4.00 -3.54
CA ASN A 135 -8.73 -3.76 -3.88
C ASN A 135 -8.97 -3.75 -5.41
N GLY A 136 -8.20 -4.54 -6.16
CA GLY A 136 -8.36 -4.68 -7.61
C GLY A 136 -9.63 -5.44 -8.01
N THR A 137 -9.92 -5.48 -9.32
CA THR A 137 -11.08 -6.20 -9.89
C THR A 137 -10.77 -7.63 -10.31
N LYS A 138 -9.49 -7.98 -10.42
CA LYS A 138 -9.11 -9.37 -10.74
C LYS A 138 -9.41 -10.27 -9.56
N ASP A 139 -9.81 -11.50 -9.82
CA ASP A 139 -10.00 -12.49 -8.77
C ASP A 139 -8.69 -12.72 -8.03
N PHE A 140 -8.74 -12.58 -6.71
CA PHE A 140 -7.60 -12.70 -5.84
C PHE A 140 -8.04 -13.26 -4.49
N PRO A 141 -7.28 -14.18 -3.88
CA PRO A 141 -7.64 -14.75 -2.59
C PRO A 141 -7.72 -13.67 -1.50
N ALA A 142 -8.39 -13.98 -0.40
CA ALA A 142 -8.49 -13.08 0.76
C ALA A 142 -7.11 -12.68 1.31
N TYR A 143 -6.15 -13.59 1.25
CA TYR A 143 -4.79 -13.40 1.71
C TYR A 143 -3.79 -14.14 0.83
N ARG A 144 -2.62 -13.53 0.59
CA ARG A 144 -1.47 -14.15 -0.06
C ARG A 144 -0.16 -13.55 0.47
N GLU A 145 0.89 -14.34 0.50
CA GLU A 145 2.25 -13.86 0.73
C GLU A 145 3.02 -13.80 -0.59
N LEU A 146 3.77 -12.70 -0.77
CA LEU A 146 4.79 -12.59 -1.81
C LEU A 146 6.15 -12.71 -1.13
N ARG A 147 7.01 -13.56 -1.63
CA ARG A 147 8.30 -13.86 -1.03
C ARG A 147 9.44 -13.40 -1.93
N LEU A 148 10.46 -12.79 -1.33
CA LEU A 148 11.64 -12.37 -2.08
C LEU A 148 12.38 -13.57 -2.70
N SER A 149 12.35 -14.71 -2.01
CA SER A 149 12.95 -15.96 -2.50
C SER A 149 12.39 -16.42 -3.86
N ASP A 150 11.14 -16.07 -4.18
CA ASP A 150 10.54 -16.41 -5.48
C ASP A 150 11.20 -15.68 -6.66
N SER A 151 12.02 -14.67 -6.37
CA SER A 151 12.77 -13.90 -7.36
C SER A 151 14.23 -14.36 -7.50
N PHE A 152 14.69 -15.34 -6.74
CA PHE A 152 16.06 -15.80 -6.81
C PHE A 152 16.29 -16.71 -8.01
N LEU A 153 17.42 -16.52 -8.65
CA LEU A 153 17.88 -17.39 -9.74
C LEU A 153 18.63 -18.60 -9.16
N GLY A 154 18.48 -19.72 -9.81
CA GLY A 154 19.11 -20.98 -9.41
C GLY A 154 18.21 -21.89 -8.59
N GLU A 155 18.58 -23.15 -8.51
CA GLU A 155 17.85 -24.15 -7.74
C GLU A 155 18.31 -24.14 -6.27
N LYS A 156 17.32 -24.19 -5.37
CA LYS A 156 17.58 -24.31 -3.95
C LYS A 156 18.02 -25.73 -3.61
N GLN A 157 19.12 -25.89 -2.90
CA GLN A 157 19.58 -27.20 -2.44
C GLN A 157 18.64 -27.73 -1.34
N LYS A 158 18.64 -29.06 -1.17
CA LYS A 158 17.89 -29.69 -0.10
C LYS A 158 18.45 -29.18 1.26
N ASP A 159 17.56 -28.77 2.14
CA ASP A 159 17.87 -28.24 3.47
C ASP A 159 18.62 -26.89 3.49
N GLU A 160 18.73 -26.20 2.36
CA GLU A 160 19.28 -24.85 2.28
C GLU A 160 18.25 -23.82 2.78
N GLU A 161 18.67 -22.91 3.65
CA GLU A 161 17.87 -21.75 4.05
C GLU A 161 18.26 -20.52 3.22
N ASP A 162 17.26 -19.72 2.84
CA ASP A 162 17.54 -18.46 2.16
C ASP A 162 18.23 -17.48 3.11
N ALA A 163 19.43 -17.03 2.75
CA ALA A 163 20.19 -16.07 3.54
C ALA A 163 19.49 -14.70 3.68
N LEU A 164 18.59 -14.39 2.75
CA LEU A 164 17.79 -13.17 2.74
C LEU A 164 16.31 -13.50 2.57
N GLN A 165 15.51 -13.20 3.61
CA GLN A 165 14.08 -13.43 3.62
C GLN A 165 13.35 -12.09 3.77
N LEU A 166 12.41 -11.81 2.86
CA LEU A 166 11.45 -10.71 2.97
C LEU A 166 10.10 -11.22 2.47
N ILE A 167 9.08 -10.99 3.27
CA ILE A 167 7.71 -11.41 2.98
C ILE A 167 6.82 -10.20 3.00
N VAL A 168 6.04 -10.03 1.94
CA VAL A 168 4.99 -9.02 1.81
C VAL A 168 3.64 -9.70 1.96
N LYS A 169 2.86 -9.26 2.93
CA LYS A 169 1.50 -9.76 3.17
C LYS A 169 0.51 -8.97 2.33
N VAL A 170 -0.21 -9.67 1.48
CA VAL A 170 -1.25 -9.06 0.62
C VAL A 170 -2.62 -9.45 1.15
N TYR A 171 -3.40 -8.45 1.55
CA TYR A 171 -4.79 -8.63 1.98
C TYR A 171 -5.74 -8.08 0.92
N ASN A 172 -6.65 -8.92 0.46
CA ASN A 172 -7.72 -8.48 -0.42
C ASN A 172 -8.80 -7.79 0.41
N ILE A 173 -8.93 -6.47 0.25
CA ILE A 173 -9.87 -5.65 1.01
C ILE A 173 -11.20 -5.41 0.28
N ASN A 174 -11.49 -6.11 -0.82
CA ASN A 174 -12.82 -6.08 -1.39
C ASN A 174 -13.84 -6.65 -0.39
N THR A 175 -15.01 -6.04 -0.30
CA THR A 175 -16.02 -6.28 0.74
C THR A 175 -16.42 -7.75 0.89
N GLU A 176 -16.44 -8.51 -0.21
CA GLU A 176 -16.83 -9.93 -0.23
C GLU A 176 -15.70 -10.89 0.14
N LYS A 177 -14.45 -10.43 0.20
CA LYS A 177 -13.28 -11.32 0.29
C LYS A 177 -12.65 -11.40 1.67
N ASN A 178 -12.75 -10.37 2.51
CA ASN A 178 -12.04 -10.33 3.79
C ASN A 178 -12.87 -9.68 4.90
N SER A 179 -13.93 -10.38 5.30
CA SER A 179 -14.84 -9.94 6.36
C SER A 179 -14.15 -9.80 7.74
N GLU A 180 -13.10 -10.56 8.00
CA GLU A 180 -12.39 -10.53 9.28
C GLU A 180 -11.68 -9.20 9.50
N ILE A 181 -10.78 -8.80 8.59
CA ILE A 181 -10.05 -7.52 8.71
C ILE A 181 -11.01 -6.33 8.60
N LEU A 182 -11.95 -6.38 7.66
CA LEU A 182 -12.94 -5.31 7.48
C LEU A 182 -13.90 -5.20 8.68
N GLY A 183 -14.19 -6.30 9.36
CA GLY A 183 -14.97 -6.30 10.59
C GLY A 183 -14.25 -5.72 11.79
N ARG A 184 -12.91 -5.68 11.79
CA ARG A 184 -12.05 -5.17 12.87
C ARG A 184 -11.55 -3.75 12.63
N CYS A 185 -11.68 -3.22 11.40
CA CYS A 185 -11.28 -1.87 11.02
C CYS A 185 -12.41 -1.19 10.24
N GLU A 186 -13.18 -0.39 10.93
CA GLU A 186 -14.31 0.37 10.37
C GLU A 186 -13.84 1.32 9.28
N THR A 187 -12.72 2.03 9.53
CA THR A 187 -12.11 2.94 8.56
C THR A 187 -11.74 2.22 7.26
N LEU A 188 -11.16 1.01 7.35
CA LEU A 188 -10.81 0.24 6.16
C LEU A 188 -12.05 -0.28 5.42
N ARG A 189 -13.09 -0.65 6.16
CA ARG A 189 -14.38 -1.06 5.60
C ARG A 189 -15.03 0.07 4.81
N GLN A 190 -15.07 1.27 5.38
CA GLN A 190 -15.59 2.46 4.72
C GLN A 190 -14.77 2.82 3.48
N TYR A 191 -13.45 2.76 3.57
CA TYR A 191 -12.57 2.98 2.43
C TYR A 191 -12.83 1.95 1.31
N SER A 192 -12.95 0.66 1.64
CA SER A 192 -13.27 -0.39 0.66
C SER A 192 -14.62 -0.10 -0.03
N ARG A 193 -15.63 0.27 0.72
CA ARG A 193 -16.95 0.65 0.20
C ARG A 193 -16.89 1.89 -0.71
N PHE A 194 -16.15 2.90 -0.30
CA PHE A 194 -15.89 4.08 -1.13
C PHE A 194 -15.29 3.69 -2.50
N VAL A 195 -14.26 2.83 -2.50
CA VAL A 195 -13.63 2.36 -3.75
C VAL A 195 -14.61 1.59 -4.63
N GLU A 196 -15.48 0.78 -4.04
CA GLU A 196 -16.54 0.04 -4.75
C GLU A 196 -17.55 0.98 -5.41
N ILE A 197 -18.02 1.99 -4.68
CA ILE A 197 -18.91 3.03 -5.22
C ILE A 197 -18.23 3.77 -6.37
N MET A 198 -16.97 4.21 -6.19
CA MET A 198 -16.20 4.87 -7.24
C MET A 198 -16.06 4.02 -8.51
N ARG A 199 -16.02 2.70 -8.38
CA ARG A 199 -15.93 1.80 -9.53
C ARG A 199 -17.26 1.72 -10.30
N SER A 200 -18.38 1.60 -9.59
CA SER A 200 -19.70 1.54 -10.24
C SER A 200 -19.97 2.77 -11.10
N TYR A 201 -19.61 3.95 -10.62
CA TYR A 201 -19.73 5.18 -11.42
C TYR A 201 -18.78 5.23 -12.62
N LYS A 202 -17.64 4.55 -12.55
CA LYS A 202 -16.66 4.52 -13.64
C LYS A 202 -17.10 3.65 -14.82
N GLU A 203 -17.91 2.63 -14.59
CA GLU A 203 -18.45 1.78 -15.66
C GLU A 203 -19.47 2.54 -16.52
N ASP A 204 -20.16 3.53 -15.92
CA ASP A 204 -21.26 4.26 -16.56
C ASP A 204 -20.86 5.61 -17.16
N SER A 205 -19.73 6.22 -16.74
CA SER A 205 -19.33 7.56 -17.16
C SER A 205 -17.83 7.86 -17.02
N GLU A 206 -17.34 8.88 -17.75
CA GLU A 206 -16.00 9.44 -17.51
C GLU A 206 -15.94 10.08 -16.11
N LEU A 207 -14.85 9.81 -15.37
CA LEU A 207 -14.61 10.41 -14.05
C LEU A 207 -14.30 11.91 -14.20
N THR A 208 -15.32 12.71 -14.24
CA THR A 208 -15.24 14.17 -14.16
C THR A 208 -15.24 14.62 -12.69
N ASN A 209 -14.87 15.89 -12.45
CA ASN A 209 -14.97 16.48 -11.12
C ASN A 209 -16.40 16.42 -10.56
N ASP A 210 -17.42 16.54 -11.41
CA ASP A 210 -18.82 16.48 -11.00
C ASP A 210 -19.20 15.08 -10.50
N VAL A 211 -18.74 14.03 -11.18
CA VAL A 211 -18.93 12.64 -10.74
C VAL A 211 -18.24 12.38 -9.40
N ILE A 212 -17.05 12.94 -9.19
CA ILE A 212 -16.34 12.81 -7.91
C ILE A 212 -17.16 13.48 -6.78
N VAL A 213 -17.70 14.67 -7.01
CA VAL A 213 -18.54 15.37 -6.03
C VAL A 213 -19.81 14.55 -5.73
N GLU A 214 -20.46 14.00 -6.75
CA GLU A 214 -21.64 13.15 -6.59
C GLU A 214 -21.36 11.90 -5.74
N VAL A 215 -20.23 11.23 -5.99
CA VAL A 215 -19.79 10.07 -5.20
C VAL A 215 -19.52 10.46 -3.76
N LEU A 216 -18.83 11.58 -3.50
CA LEU A 216 -18.58 12.07 -2.16
C LEU A 216 -19.88 12.40 -1.42
N ASP A 217 -20.85 13.02 -2.08
CA ASP A 217 -22.15 13.32 -1.50
C ASP A 217 -22.95 12.04 -1.20
N LYS A 218 -22.86 11.02 -2.05
CA LYS A 218 -23.42 9.70 -1.79
C LYS A 218 -22.77 9.04 -0.58
N CYS A 219 -21.46 9.06 -0.50
CA CYS A 219 -20.71 8.51 0.63
C CYS A 219 -21.10 9.20 1.94
N LYS A 220 -21.23 10.53 1.94
CA LYS A 220 -21.70 11.28 3.14
C LYS A 220 -23.12 10.89 3.54
N LYS A 221 -24.05 10.73 2.59
CA LYS A 221 -25.43 10.30 2.87
C LYS A 221 -25.49 8.88 3.44
N GLU A 222 -24.58 8.00 3.02
CA GLU A 222 -24.50 6.62 3.48
C GLU A 222 -23.64 6.49 4.76
N GLY A 223 -23.09 7.59 5.29
CA GLY A 223 -22.19 7.57 6.46
C GLY A 223 -20.86 6.88 6.18
N ILE A 224 -20.39 6.94 4.94
CA ILE A 224 -19.11 6.40 4.48
C ILE A 224 -18.12 7.57 4.39
N LEU A 225 -17.06 7.58 5.22
CA LEU A 225 -15.99 8.60 5.30
C LEU A 225 -16.44 9.92 5.98
#